data_9768161806487881f075582e9506d5c5
#
_entry.id   9768161806487881f075582e9506d5c5
#
_cell.length_a   1.000
_cell.length_b   1.000
_cell.length_c   1.000
_cell.angle_alpha   90.00
_cell.angle_beta   90.00
_cell.angle_gamma   90.00
#
_symmetry.space_group_name_H-M   'P 1'
#
loop_
_entity.id
_entity.type
_entity.pdbx_description
1 polymer ?
#
loop_
_entity_poly.entity_id
_entity_poly.type
_entity_poly.pdbx_seq_one_letter_code
_entity_poly.pdbx_strand_id
1 'polypeptide(L)'
;MRVALPALSPTMELGTIVSWEKKEGDQVSEGDLLCEIETDKATMGFETPEEGYLAKIVIQAGSKDIPIGKLLCIIVENQVILIIYLLLIC
;
A
#
# COMPACT_ATOMS: atom_id res chain seq x y z
N MET A 1 9.98 -4.99 0.43
CA MET A 1 9.93 -3.58 0.86
C MET A 1 8.66 -3.30 1.63
N ARG A 2 8.78 -2.64 2.74
CA ARG A 2 7.62 -2.22 3.53
C ARG A 2 7.14 -0.86 3.05
N VAL A 3 5.84 -0.77 2.78
CA VAL A 3 5.23 0.47 2.31
C VAL A 3 4.36 1.04 3.43
N ALA A 4 4.77 2.18 3.97
CA ALA A 4 4.05 2.86 5.03
C ALA A 4 3.31 4.08 4.48
N LEU A 5 2.29 4.53 5.20
CA LEU A 5 1.53 5.71 4.81
C LEU A 5 2.41 6.95 4.87
N PRO A 6 2.67 7.61 3.72
CA PRO A 6 3.44 8.85 3.73
C PRO A 6 2.54 10.06 3.99
N ALA A 7 3.17 11.17 4.33
CA ALA A 7 2.46 12.44 4.41
C ALA A 7 2.19 12.93 2.97
N LEU A 8 0.94 12.87 2.54
CA LEU A 8 0.54 13.30 1.21
C LEU A 8 0.26 14.81 1.13
N SER A 9 0.20 15.46 2.28
CA SER A 9 0.12 16.91 2.37
C SER A 9 0.89 17.38 3.60
N PRO A 10 1.30 18.66 3.67
CA PRO A 10 2.07 19.16 4.81
C PRO A 10 1.35 19.10 6.16
N THR A 11 0.01 19.10 6.12
CA THR A 11 -0.80 19.10 7.34
C THR A 11 -1.47 17.75 7.63
N MET A 12 -1.15 16.73 6.83
CA MET A 12 -1.75 15.43 7.00
C MET A 12 -1.22 14.72 8.24
N GLU A 13 -2.12 14.24 9.08
CA GLU A 13 -1.79 13.44 10.24
C GLU A 13 -2.36 12.03 10.13
N LEU A 14 -3.56 11.91 9.55
CA LEU A 14 -4.28 10.66 9.38
C LEU A 14 -4.80 10.54 7.96
N GLY A 15 -5.00 9.30 7.53
CA GLY A 15 -5.60 9.02 6.24
C GLY A 15 -6.60 7.88 6.33
N THR A 16 -7.45 7.79 5.31
CA THR A 16 -8.42 6.71 5.17
C THR A 16 -8.14 5.99 3.87
N ILE A 17 -8.02 4.67 3.91
CA ILE A 17 -7.85 3.87 2.70
C ILE A 17 -9.22 3.69 2.07
N VAL A 18 -9.45 4.37 0.95
CA VAL A 18 -10.73 4.32 0.25
C VAL A 18 -10.87 3.02 -0.53
N SER A 19 -9.83 2.69 -1.30
CA SER A 19 -9.86 1.48 -2.12
C SER A 19 -8.45 1.04 -2.45
N TRP A 20 -8.29 -0.26 -2.75
CA TRP A 20 -7.06 -0.83 -3.28
C TRP A 20 -7.24 -1.11 -4.76
N GLU A 21 -6.33 -0.61 -5.58
CA GLU A 21 -6.34 -0.83 -7.04
C GLU A 21 -5.57 -2.10 -7.43
N LYS A 22 -4.74 -2.61 -6.52
CA LYS A 22 -3.98 -3.86 -6.71
C LYS A 22 -4.38 -4.84 -5.62
N LYS A 23 -4.17 -6.12 -5.92
CA LYS A 23 -4.48 -7.22 -5.00
C LYS A 23 -3.22 -7.93 -4.56
N GLU A 24 -3.30 -8.65 -3.46
CA GLU A 24 -2.20 -9.52 -3.04
C GLU A 24 -1.87 -10.50 -4.16
N GLY A 25 -0.59 -10.57 -4.52
CA GLY A 25 -0.11 -11.38 -5.61
C GLY A 25 0.04 -10.67 -6.94
N ASP A 26 -0.50 -9.47 -7.06
CA ASP A 26 -0.40 -8.71 -8.31
C ASP A 26 0.99 -8.16 -8.53
N GLN A 27 1.42 -8.14 -9.79
CA GLN A 27 2.63 -7.45 -10.18
C GLN A 27 2.35 -5.95 -10.22
N VAL A 28 3.29 -5.17 -9.69
CA VAL A 28 3.19 -3.71 -9.71
C VAL A 28 4.45 -3.13 -10.34
N SER A 29 4.29 -2.04 -11.08
CA SER A 29 5.39 -1.31 -11.69
C SER A 29 5.50 0.06 -11.05
N GLU A 30 6.70 0.63 -11.06
CA GLU A 30 6.91 1.97 -10.53
C GLU A 30 5.91 2.94 -11.15
N GLY A 31 5.21 3.71 -10.32
CA GLY A 31 4.19 4.65 -10.76
C GLY A 31 2.79 4.06 -10.88
N ASP A 32 2.62 2.76 -10.70
CA ASP A 32 1.28 2.16 -10.72
C ASP A 32 0.50 2.60 -9.48
N LEU A 33 -0.79 2.84 -9.67
CA LEU A 33 -1.67 3.22 -8.58
C LEU A 33 -1.92 2.02 -7.67
N LEU A 34 -1.52 2.12 -6.41
CA LEU A 34 -1.74 1.06 -5.42
C LEU A 34 -3.09 1.20 -4.75
N CYS A 35 -3.40 2.39 -4.26
CA CYS A 35 -4.62 2.62 -3.52
C CYS A 35 -4.98 4.11 -3.57
N GLU A 36 -6.20 4.40 -3.16
CA GLU A 36 -6.66 5.76 -2.99
C GLU A 36 -6.77 6.05 -1.51
N ILE A 37 -6.25 7.19 -1.11
CA ILE A 37 -6.20 7.63 0.29
C ILE A 37 -6.93 8.95 0.42
N GLU A 38 -7.91 8.99 1.31
CA GLU A 38 -8.63 10.21 1.62
C GLU A 38 -7.95 10.92 2.79
N THR A 39 -7.70 12.21 2.61
CA THR A 39 -7.14 13.06 3.65
C THR A 39 -8.21 14.07 4.07
N ASP A 40 -7.88 14.92 5.02
CA ASP A 40 -8.77 15.99 5.47
C ASP A 40 -9.08 17.01 4.38
N LYS A 41 -8.33 16.99 3.28
CA LYS A 41 -8.50 17.97 2.19
C LYS A 41 -9.00 17.36 0.90
N ALA A 42 -8.55 16.15 0.55
CA ALA A 42 -8.88 15.55 -0.74
C ALA A 42 -8.58 14.07 -0.73
N THR A 43 -9.12 13.37 -1.74
CA THR A 43 -8.74 11.99 -2.01
C THR A 43 -7.57 12.01 -2.98
N MET A 44 -6.52 11.27 -2.64
CA MET A 44 -5.29 11.24 -3.43
C MET A 44 -4.91 9.80 -3.76
N GLY A 45 -4.38 9.61 -4.97
CA GLY A 45 -3.85 8.32 -5.38
C GLY A 45 -2.46 8.11 -4.82
N PHE A 46 -2.19 6.93 -4.30
CA PHE A 46 -0.87 6.55 -3.83
C PHE A 46 -0.27 5.57 -4.83
N GLU A 47 0.81 6.02 -5.49
CA GLU A 47 1.51 5.23 -6.48
C GLU A 47 2.63 4.43 -5.83
N THR A 48 2.93 3.26 -6.40
CA THR A 48 4.03 2.45 -5.88
C THR A 48 5.37 3.13 -6.17
N PRO A 49 6.26 3.20 -5.17
CA PRO A 49 7.58 3.80 -5.38
C PRO A 49 8.56 2.87 -6.11
N GLU A 50 8.27 1.58 -6.16
CA GLU A 50 9.15 0.60 -6.80
C GLU A 50 8.35 -0.49 -7.48
N GLU A 51 8.97 -1.16 -8.45
CA GLU A 51 8.36 -2.32 -9.08
C GLU A 51 8.55 -3.58 -8.25
N GLY A 52 7.65 -4.53 -8.42
CA GLY A 52 7.70 -5.79 -7.71
C GLY A 52 6.35 -6.48 -7.70
N TYR A 53 6.10 -7.23 -6.64
CA TYR A 53 4.84 -7.93 -6.45
C TYR A 53 4.25 -7.56 -5.10
N LEU A 54 2.95 -7.30 -5.08
CA LEU A 54 2.26 -6.98 -3.83
C LEU A 54 2.07 -8.27 -3.02
N ALA A 55 2.88 -8.42 -1.98
CA ALA A 55 2.88 -9.65 -1.18
C ALA A 55 1.77 -9.68 -0.15
N LYS A 56 1.53 -8.56 0.52
CA LYS A 56 0.55 -8.49 1.60
C LYS A 56 -0.06 -7.11 1.71
N ILE A 57 -1.37 -7.06 1.84
CA ILE A 57 -2.11 -5.84 2.19
C ILE A 57 -2.36 -5.91 3.70
N VAL A 58 -1.72 -5.03 4.45
CA VAL A 58 -1.83 -5.01 5.92
C VAL A 58 -3.08 -4.25 6.34
N ILE A 59 -3.37 -3.13 5.66
CA ILE A 59 -4.52 -2.28 5.97
C ILE A 59 -5.56 -2.46 4.88
N GLN A 60 -6.75 -2.90 5.24
CA GLN A 60 -7.82 -3.16 4.29
C GLN A 60 -8.50 -1.87 3.81
N ALA A 61 -9.13 -1.93 2.64
CA ALA A 61 -9.94 -0.84 2.14
C ALA A 61 -11.07 -0.51 3.13
N GLY A 62 -11.35 0.78 3.28
CA GLY A 62 -12.36 1.24 4.22
C GLY A 62 -11.84 1.53 5.62
N SER A 63 -10.58 1.23 5.90
CA SER A 63 -9.95 1.54 7.19
C SER A 63 -9.76 3.04 7.33
N LYS A 64 -10.16 3.59 8.48
CA LYS A 64 -10.13 5.03 8.75
C LYS A 64 -9.11 5.39 9.81
N ASP A 65 -8.74 6.68 9.84
CA ASP A 65 -7.88 7.26 10.87
C ASP A 65 -6.54 6.54 10.99
N ILE A 66 -5.93 6.25 9.85
CA ILE A 66 -4.64 5.57 9.80
C ILE A 66 -3.55 6.61 9.96
N PRO A 67 -2.69 6.50 10.99
CA PRO A 67 -1.63 7.48 11.19
C PRO A 67 -0.52 7.36 10.15
N ILE A 68 0.15 8.47 9.89
CA ILE A 68 1.34 8.49 9.05
C ILE A 68 2.38 7.54 9.65
N GLY A 69 3.04 6.78 8.80
CA GLY A 69 4.04 5.80 9.21
C GLY A 69 3.48 4.41 9.47
N LYS A 70 2.17 4.26 9.46
CA LYS A 70 1.55 2.93 9.62
C LYS A 70 1.84 2.09 8.39
N LEU A 71 2.25 0.84 8.59
CA LEU A 71 2.51 -0.09 7.49
C LEU A 71 1.22 -0.38 6.72
N LEU A 72 1.23 -0.10 5.43
CA LEU A 72 0.07 -0.33 4.55
C LEU A 72 0.14 -1.68 3.85
N CYS A 73 1.32 -2.00 3.29
CA CYS A 73 1.48 -3.23 2.52
C CYS A 73 2.96 -3.60 2.43
N ILE A 74 3.20 -4.78 1.88
CA ILE A 74 4.55 -5.29 1.66
C ILE A 74 4.70 -5.64 0.18
N ILE A 75 5.77 -5.15 -0.44
CA ILE A 75 6.11 -5.44 -1.82
C ILE A 75 7.42 -6.23 -1.83
N VAL A 76 7.45 -7.31 -2.62
CA VAL A 76 8.64 -8.14 -2.79
C VAL A 76 9.18 -8.01 -4.22
N GLU A 77 10.47 -8.28 -4.40
CA GLU A 77 11.16 -7.99 -5.64
C GLU A 77 10.78 -8.90 -6.81
N ASN A 78 10.47 -10.16 -6.53
CA ASN A 78 10.16 -11.12 -7.59
C ASN A 78 9.17 -12.18 -7.13
N GLN A 79 8.70 -12.94 -8.11
CA GLN A 79 7.65 -13.94 -7.88
C GLN A 79 8.10 -15.07 -6.97
N VAL A 80 9.36 -15.44 -7.00
CA VAL A 80 9.89 -16.50 -6.14
C VAL A 80 9.80 -16.09 -4.68
N ILE A 81 10.21 -14.85 -4.38
CA ILE A 81 10.11 -14.28 -3.02
C ILE A 81 8.66 -14.20 -2.59
N LEU A 82 7.76 -13.81 -3.49
CA LEU A 82 6.33 -13.75 -3.21
C LEU A 82 5.79 -15.12 -2.80
N ILE A 83 6.13 -16.16 -3.54
CA ILE A 83 5.68 -17.52 -3.24
C ILE A 83 6.19 -17.97 -1.88
N ILE A 84 7.46 -17.74 -1.59
CA ILE A 84 8.06 -18.08 -0.29
C ILE A 84 7.34 -17.33 0.83
N TYR A 85 7.10 -16.05 0.64
CA TYR A 85 6.40 -15.21 1.62
C TYR A 85 5.01 -15.77 1.93
N LEU A 86 4.24 -16.08 0.89
CA LEU A 86 2.89 -16.60 1.06
C LEU A 86 2.87 -17.97 1.73
N LEU A 87 3.87 -18.81 1.47
CA LEU A 87 3.98 -20.12 2.11
C LEU A 87 4.34 -20.01 3.60
N LEU A 88 5.12 -19.01 3.96
CA LEU A 88 5.58 -18.83 5.34
C LEU A 88 4.51 -18.21 6.25
N ILE A 89 3.62 -17.38 5.70
CA ILE A 89 2.63 -16.69 6.50
C ILE A 89 1.24 -17.33 6.46
N CYS A 90 1.04 -18.33 5.64
CA CYS A 90 -0.25 -19.04 5.56
C CYS A 90 -0.35 -20.13 6.63
#